data_d7cdefcf5c39fa69c8267b42e029702b
#
_entry.id   d7cdefcf5c39fa69c8267b42e029702b
#
_cell.length_a   1.000
_cell.length_b   1.000
_cell.length_c   1.000
_cell.angle_alpha   90.00
_cell.angle_beta   90.00
_cell.angle_gamma   90.00
#
_symmetry.space_group_name_H-M   'P 1'
#
loop_
_entity.id
_entity.type
_entity.pdbx_description
1 polymer ?
#
loop_
_entity_poly.entity_id
_entity_poly.type
_entity_poly.pdbx_seq_one_letter_code
_entity_poly.pdbx_strand_id
1 'polypeptide(L)'
;DDVVTIYLLPPSIKELRRRLENRGTDSKEIIDKRMNMILDKITHWDEFDYVIVNVNLEETIIKVQKIISGERMKRVRQTGLKKFVNELIKEAEANE
;
A
#
# COMPACT_ATOMS: atom_id res chain seq x y z
N ASP A 1 2.08 -2.48 16.24
CA ASP A 1 3.00 -2.48 15.14
C ASP A 1 2.58 -1.46 14.07
N ASP A 2 3.48 -0.54 13.75
CA ASP A 2 3.17 0.61 12.89
C ASP A 2 3.52 0.37 11.41
N VAL A 3 3.98 -0.82 11.06
CA VAL A 3 4.38 -1.14 9.69
C VAL A 3 3.15 -1.58 8.89
N VAL A 4 2.93 -0.91 7.76
CA VAL A 4 1.88 -1.23 6.80
C VAL A 4 2.55 -1.59 5.48
N THR A 5 2.22 -2.74 4.93
CA THR A 5 2.80 -3.22 3.68
C THR A 5 1.80 -3.12 2.54
N ILE A 6 2.25 -2.59 1.41
CA ILE A 6 1.43 -2.43 0.21
C ILE A 6 2.15 -3.10 -0.95
N TYR A 7 1.47 -4.01 -1.63
CA TYR A 7 2.00 -4.67 -2.82
C TYR A 7 1.32 -4.15 -4.08
N LEU A 8 2.12 -3.79 -5.07
CA LEU A 8 1.63 -3.30 -6.36
C LEU A 8 1.77 -4.42 -7.40
N LEU A 9 0.65 -4.93 -7.86
CA LEU A 9 0.61 -5.96 -8.90
C LEU A 9 0.56 -5.32 -10.29
N PRO A 10 1.22 -5.89 -11.30
CA PRO A 10 1.02 -5.46 -12.69
C PRO A 10 -0.36 -5.86 -13.18
N PRO A 11 -0.92 -5.14 -14.17
CA PRO A 11 -2.24 -5.48 -14.71
C PRO A 11 -2.23 -6.76 -15.55
N SER A 12 -1.07 -7.11 -16.11
CA SER A 12 -0.86 -8.35 -16.85
C SER A 12 0.63 -8.63 -16.93
N ILE A 13 0.98 -9.88 -17.24
CA ILE A 13 2.39 -10.26 -17.45
C ILE A 13 2.94 -9.60 -18.72
N LYS A 14 2.12 -9.49 -19.75
CA LYS A 14 2.48 -8.81 -21.00
C LYS A 14 2.84 -7.35 -20.74
N GLU A 15 2.04 -6.64 -19.95
CA GLU A 15 2.29 -5.25 -19.62
C GLU A 15 3.53 -5.09 -18.75
N LEU A 16 3.76 -6.00 -17.82
CA LEU A 16 4.97 -6.01 -17.00
C LEU A 16 6.21 -6.11 -17.88
N ARG A 17 6.21 -7.05 -18.83
CA ARG A 17 7.33 -7.24 -19.76
C ARG A 17 7.55 -5.98 -20.60
N ARG A 18 6.47 -5.38 -21.11
CA ARG A 18 6.55 -4.15 -21.90
C ARG A 18 7.20 -3.02 -21.09
N ARG A 19 6.84 -2.86 -19.83
CA ARG A 19 7.41 -1.83 -18.96
C ARG A 19 8.90 -2.05 -18.72
N LEU A 20 9.32 -3.29 -18.55
CA LEU A 20 10.74 -3.63 -18.38
C LEU A 20 11.54 -3.38 -19.67
N GLU A 21 10.97 -3.74 -20.81
CA GLU A 21 11.61 -3.53 -22.12
C GLU A 21 11.74 -2.04 -22.46
N ASN A 22 10.77 -1.23 -22.09
CA ASN A 22 10.75 0.21 -22.38
C ASN A 22 11.84 1.01 -21.65
N ARG A 23 12.49 0.44 -20.64
CA ARG A 23 13.64 1.10 -20.00
C ARG A 23 14.84 1.19 -20.94
N GLY A 24 14.90 0.32 -21.96
CA GLY A 24 15.82 0.42 -23.10
C GLY A 24 17.29 0.15 -22.82
N THR A 25 17.67 -0.14 -21.59
CA THR A 25 19.07 -0.31 -21.20
C THR A 25 19.46 -1.74 -20.89
N ASP A 26 18.50 -2.65 -20.75
CA ASP A 26 18.75 -4.02 -20.35
C ASP A 26 18.65 -5.00 -21.51
N SER A 27 19.53 -6.00 -21.51
CA SER A 27 19.47 -7.10 -22.46
C SER A 27 18.27 -8.00 -22.19
N LYS A 28 17.90 -8.82 -23.19
CA LYS A 28 16.82 -9.78 -23.02
C LYS A 28 17.06 -10.71 -21.84
N GLU A 29 18.30 -11.13 -21.63
CA GLU A 29 18.67 -12.02 -20.52
C GLU A 29 18.40 -11.39 -19.16
N ILE A 30 18.72 -10.10 -19.02
CA ILE A 30 18.47 -9.36 -17.79
C ILE A 30 16.97 -9.21 -17.57
N ILE A 31 16.21 -8.91 -18.62
CA ILE A 31 14.76 -8.78 -18.55
C ILE A 31 14.12 -10.10 -18.11
N ASP A 32 14.53 -11.21 -18.72
CA ASP A 32 14.01 -12.53 -18.37
C ASP A 32 14.31 -12.88 -16.91
N LYS A 33 15.50 -12.55 -16.43
CA LYS A 33 15.88 -12.78 -15.04
C LYS A 33 15.02 -11.97 -14.07
N ARG A 34 14.78 -10.69 -14.38
CA ARG A 34 13.89 -9.83 -13.58
C ARG A 34 12.46 -10.33 -13.59
N MET A 35 11.96 -10.78 -14.75
CA MET A 35 10.63 -11.36 -14.87
C MET A 35 10.47 -12.55 -13.93
N ASN A 36 11.43 -13.46 -13.92
CA ASN A 36 11.39 -14.63 -13.04
C ASN A 36 11.37 -14.24 -11.56
N MET A 37 12.15 -13.24 -11.16
CA MET A 37 12.17 -12.75 -9.80
C MET A 37 10.81 -12.15 -9.39
N ILE A 38 10.20 -11.37 -10.29
CA ILE A 38 8.90 -10.73 -10.03
C ILE A 38 7.80 -11.79 -9.95
N LEU A 39 7.82 -12.78 -10.84
CA LEU A 39 6.84 -13.87 -10.84
C LEU A 39 6.91 -14.68 -9.54
N ASP A 40 8.10 -14.90 -9.01
CA ASP A 40 8.27 -15.57 -7.73
C ASP A 40 7.65 -14.74 -6.58
N LYS A 41 7.88 -13.44 -6.58
CA LYS A 41 7.30 -12.54 -5.58
C LYS A 41 5.78 -12.47 -5.65
N ILE A 42 5.20 -12.56 -6.84
CA ILE A 42 3.74 -12.53 -7.02
C ILE A 42 3.05 -13.66 -6.27
N THR A 43 3.71 -14.82 -6.12
CA THR A 43 3.14 -15.93 -5.36
C THR A 43 2.95 -15.62 -3.88
N HIS A 44 3.62 -14.58 -3.37
CA HIS A 44 3.53 -14.13 -1.98
C HIS A 44 2.59 -12.93 -1.77
N TRP A 45 1.72 -12.67 -2.73
CA TRP A 45 0.83 -11.49 -2.72
C TRP A 45 -0.03 -11.39 -1.46
N ASP A 46 -0.44 -12.51 -0.90
CA ASP A 46 -1.33 -12.56 0.26
C ASP A 46 -0.63 -12.31 1.60
N GLU A 47 0.68 -12.10 1.57
CA GLU A 47 1.45 -11.75 2.78
C GLU A 47 1.44 -10.25 3.06
N PHE A 48 0.89 -9.43 2.17
CA PHE A 48 0.84 -7.97 2.31
C PHE A 48 -0.49 -7.50 2.89
N ASP A 49 -0.46 -6.38 3.61
CA ASP A 49 -1.67 -5.81 4.20
C ASP A 49 -2.64 -5.27 3.15
N TYR A 50 -2.09 -4.70 2.09
CA TYR A 50 -2.86 -4.14 0.96
C TYR A 50 -2.26 -4.59 -0.35
N VAL A 51 -3.14 -4.84 -1.32
CA VAL A 51 -2.71 -5.23 -2.68
C VAL A 51 -3.45 -4.35 -3.67
N ILE A 52 -2.70 -3.69 -4.55
CA ILE A 52 -3.25 -2.80 -5.57
C ILE A 52 -2.80 -3.27 -6.94
N VAL A 53 -3.74 -3.37 -7.89
CA VAL A 53 -3.38 -3.62 -9.29
C VAL A 53 -3.01 -2.29 -9.93
N ASN A 54 -1.74 -2.16 -10.35
CA ASN A 54 -1.21 -0.92 -10.93
C ASN A 54 -1.50 -0.87 -12.43
N VAL A 55 -2.71 -0.46 -12.79
CA VAL A 55 -3.10 -0.26 -14.19
C VAL A 55 -2.58 1.09 -14.69
N ASN A 56 -2.71 2.11 -13.86
CA ASN A 56 -2.41 3.51 -14.18
C ASN A 56 -1.72 4.13 -12.97
N LEU A 57 -0.59 4.79 -13.21
CA LEU A 57 0.22 5.36 -12.12
C LEU A 57 -0.56 6.38 -11.29
N GLU A 58 -1.33 7.25 -11.93
CA GLU A 58 -2.10 8.28 -11.23
C GLU A 58 -3.15 7.65 -10.30
N GLU A 59 -3.88 6.65 -10.77
CA GLU A 59 -4.86 5.93 -9.97
C GLU A 59 -4.20 5.18 -8.81
N THR A 60 -3.03 4.59 -9.06
CA THR A 60 -2.27 3.88 -8.04
C THR A 60 -1.85 4.83 -6.92
N ILE A 61 -1.34 6.01 -7.28
CA ILE A 61 -0.94 7.03 -6.30
C ILE A 61 -2.14 7.44 -5.43
N ILE A 62 -3.30 7.66 -6.04
CA ILE A 62 -4.52 8.03 -5.31
C ILE A 62 -4.91 6.92 -4.32
N LYS A 63 -4.86 5.66 -4.75
CA LYS A 63 -5.18 4.52 -3.89
C LYS A 63 -4.21 4.41 -2.71
N VAL A 64 -2.91 4.59 -2.95
CA VAL A 64 -1.89 4.57 -1.90
C VAL A 64 -2.15 5.70 -0.90
N GLN A 65 -2.48 6.90 -1.38
CA GLN A 65 -2.80 8.04 -0.51
C GLN A 65 -4.03 7.75 0.36
N LYS A 66 -5.05 7.11 -0.18
CA LYS A 66 -6.25 6.70 0.57
C LYS A 66 -5.91 5.70 1.67
N ILE A 67 -5.03 4.75 1.37
CA ILE A 67 -4.57 3.77 2.35
C ILE A 67 -3.84 4.47 3.50
N ILE A 68 -2.91 5.36 3.18
CA ILE A 68 -2.14 6.11 4.18
C ILE A 68 -3.08 6.95 5.06
N SER A 69 -4.03 7.65 4.45
CA SER A 69 -5.00 8.46 5.18
C SER A 69 -5.87 7.60 6.10
N GLY A 70 -6.35 6.46 5.60
CA GLY A 70 -7.16 5.53 6.39
C GLY A 70 -6.39 4.95 7.56
N GLU A 71 -5.11 4.60 7.36
CA GLU A 71 -4.28 4.05 8.42
C GLU A 71 -4.02 5.07 9.53
N ARG A 72 -3.85 6.34 9.18
CA ARG A 72 -3.70 7.42 10.16
C ARG A 72 -4.94 7.61 11.02
N MET A 73 -6.10 7.30 10.47
CA MET A 73 -7.39 7.43 11.17
C MET A 73 -7.70 6.24 12.07
N LYS A 74 -6.96 5.15 11.97
CA LYS A 74 -7.18 4.00 12.84
C LYS A 74 -7.02 4.39 14.31
N ARG A 75 -7.92 3.89 15.15
CA ARG A 75 -7.93 4.16 16.58
C ARG A 75 -6.56 3.98 17.25
N VAL A 76 -5.85 2.91 16.88
CA VAL A 76 -4.54 2.58 17.48
C VAL A 76 -3.45 3.59 17.18
N ARG A 77 -3.64 4.42 16.14
CA ARG A 77 -2.65 5.43 15.74
C ARG A 77 -3.01 6.84 16.17
N GLN A 78 -4.16 7.04 16.81
CA GLN A 78 -4.60 8.35 17.30
C GLN A 78 -4.16 8.54 18.74
N THR A 79 -2.95 9.00 18.93
CA THR A 79 -2.30 9.07 20.26
C THR A 79 -3.01 9.97 21.27
N GLY A 80 -3.72 11.00 20.82
CA GLY A 80 -4.42 11.92 21.71
C GLY A 80 -5.87 11.54 21.98
N LEU A 81 -6.38 10.49 21.36
CA LEU A 81 -7.81 10.18 21.39
C LEU A 81 -8.31 9.79 22.78
N LYS A 82 -7.55 8.98 23.50
CA LYS A 82 -7.93 8.52 24.84
C LYS A 82 -8.09 9.72 25.80
N LYS A 83 -7.14 10.64 25.77
CA LYS A 83 -7.19 11.85 26.61
C LYS A 83 -8.41 12.70 26.24
N PHE A 84 -8.66 12.90 24.97
CA PHE A 84 -9.80 13.68 24.49
C PHE A 84 -11.13 13.06 24.94
N VAL A 85 -11.28 11.75 24.79
CA VAL A 85 -12.49 11.03 25.23
C VAL A 85 -12.69 11.19 26.74
N ASN A 86 -11.62 11.07 27.54
CA ASN A 86 -11.70 11.25 28.98
C ASN A 86 -12.15 12.68 29.35
N GLU A 87 -11.71 13.68 28.61
CA GLU A 87 -12.14 15.07 28.83
C GLU A 87 -13.62 15.27 28.51
N LEU A 88 -14.11 14.62 27.45
CA LEU A 88 -15.54 14.64 27.12
C LEU A 88 -16.39 14.04 28.23
N ILE A 89 -15.94 12.92 28.79
CA ILE A 89 -16.64 12.24 29.87
C ILE A 89 -16.72 13.15 31.11
N LYS A 90 -15.61 13.79 31.47
CA LYS A 90 -15.56 14.72 32.60
C LYS A 90 -16.48 15.91 32.39
N GLU A 91 -16.54 16.46 31.19
CA GLU A 91 -17.43 17.57 30.86
C GLU A 91 -18.89 17.16 31.01
N ALA A 92 -19.26 15.99 30.55
CA ALA A 92 -20.62 15.47 30.69
C ALA A 92 -21.02 15.29 32.17
N GLU A 93 -20.11 14.76 32.99
CA GLU A 93 -20.34 14.56 34.41
C GLU A 93 -20.51 15.91 35.16
N ALA A 94 -19.74 16.93 34.78
CA ALA A 94 -19.81 18.25 35.40
C ALA A 94 -21.15 18.97 35.12
N ASN A 95 -21.83 18.61 34.03
CA ASN A 95 -23.09 19.23 33.64
C ASN A 95 -24.33 18.51 34.19
N GLU A 96 -24.13 17.48 34.96
CA GLU A 96 -25.19 16.82 35.71
C GLU A 96 -25.41 17.54 37.07
#